data_a788ae94bf68bb3bd8b2a84fcbc106f0
#
_entry.id   a788ae94bf68bb3bd8b2a84fcbc106f0
#
_cell.length_a   1.000
_cell.length_b   1.000
_cell.length_c   1.000
_cell.angle_alpha   90.00
_cell.angle_beta   90.00
_cell.angle_gamma   90.00
#
_symmetry.space_group_name_H-M   'P 1'
#
loop_
_entity.id
_entity.type
_entity.pdbx_description
1 polymer ?
#
loop_
_entity_poly.entity_id
_entity_poly.type
_entity_poly.pdbx_seq_one_letter_code
_entity_poly.pdbx_strand_id
1 'polypeptide(L)'
;MASQSKTQLLNSVHTLLKRRYKPKVDRNASKLSVLKAVVYGICHEDTTREHANQALSRFNDEFFDWNEIRVSSVDEIEETLAGIPEPETRAQRIRRFLRQLFNRTYGFTLDALAKKPLKEALKILRTYDAFESDYVTATVIQNALGGHAIPVDKPGQRALQRLGITEPEVPALRAMLERAVPKNRGAEFLDLIEDLTNDTCIEGEPDCSRCELRKICTFALTRKTDGRSSGRSASSRVVKEAPKAAKGKPVEKAPAKPAKKKPPAPSAKEPPHSGKSPREKPRGSK
;
A
#
# COMPACT_ATOMS: atom_id res chain seq x y z
N MET A 1 -30.84 16.33 16.90
CA MET A 1 -30.51 15.03 16.25
C MET A 1 -29.76 14.22 17.28
N ALA A 2 -30.14 12.97 17.57
CA ALA A 2 -29.44 12.11 18.50
C ALA A 2 -28.00 11.91 18.00
N SER A 3 -27.01 12.11 18.87
CA SER A 3 -25.59 11.90 18.56
C SER A 3 -25.39 10.42 18.24
N GLN A 4 -25.18 10.10 16.98
CA GLN A 4 -24.86 8.74 16.54
C GLN A 4 -23.50 8.36 17.10
N SER A 5 -23.37 7.17 17.69
CA SER A 5 -22.06 6.72 18.18
C SER A 5 -21.06 6.56 17.02
N LYS A 6 -19.74 6.77 17.28
CA LYS A 6 -18.69 6.60 16.26
C LYS A 6 -18.78 5.22 15.57
N THR A 7 -19.09 4.18 16.32
CA THR A 7 -19.28 2.81 15.79
C THR A 7 -20.47 2.71 14.84
N GLN A 8 -21.60 3.33 15.18
CA GLN A 8 -22.78 3.36 14.31
C GLN A 8 -22.50 4.14 13.03
N LEU A 9 -21.79 5.28 13.13
CA LEU A 9 -21.37 6.07 11.98
C LEU A 9 -20.49 5.24 11.05
N LEU A 10 -19.45 4.57 11.56
CA LEU A 10 -18.55 3.73 10.77
C LEU A 10 -19.26 2.54 10.11
N ASN A 11 -20.21 1.91 10.78
CA ASN A 11 -21.03 0.87 10.17
C ASN A 11 -21.90 1.42 9.04
N SER A 12 -22.45 2.62 9.19
CA SER A 12 -23.22 3.30 8.13
C SER A 12 -22.32 3.67 6.94
N VAL A 13 -21.11 4.19 7.20
CA VAL A 13 -20.09 4.48 6.18
C VAL A 13 -19.77 3.21 5.38
N HIS A 14 -19.41 2.12 6.05
CA HIS A 14 -19.12 0.86 5.42
C HIS A 14 -20.28 0.37 4.52
N THR A 15 -21.50 0.40 5.04
CA THR A 15 -22.69 -0.06 4.29
C THR A 15 -22.97 0.78 3.06
N LEU A 16 -22.86 2.11 3.17
CA LEU A 16 -23.11 3.02 2.07
C LEU A 16 -22.02 2.93 0.99
N LEU A 17 -20.75 2.90 1.39
CA LEU A 17 -19.64 2.78 0.44
C LEU A 17 -19.67 1.43 -0.30
N LYS A 18 -20.01 0.34 0.37
CA LYS A 18 -20.13 -0.99 -0.24
C LYS A 18 -21.20 -1.07 -1.33
N ARG A 19 -22.20 -0.21 -1.31
CA ARG A 19 -23.21 -0.12 -2.38
C ARG A 19 -22.63 0.47 -3.67
N ARG A 20 -21.69 1.41 -3.55
CA ARG A 20 -21.07 2.10 -4.68
C ARG A 20 -19.82 1.39 -5.17
N TYR A 21 -18.95 1.04 -4.25
CA TYR A 21 -17.64 0.43 -4.53
C TYR A 21 -17.69 -1.07 -4.26
N LYS A 22 -17.10 -1.84 -5.15
CA LYS A 22 -16.93 -3.29 -4.94
C LYS A 22 -15.57 -3.51 -4.28
N PRO A 23 -15.52 -4.02 -3.03
CA PRO A 23 -14.25 -4.29 -2.38
C PRO A 23 -13.38 -5.21 -3.24
N LYS A 24 -12.11 -4.85 -3.41
CA LYS A 24 -11.13 -5.62 -4.20
C LYS A 24 -10.33 -6.59 -3.32
N VAL A 25 -10.69 -6.73 -2.04
CA VAL A 25 -10.03 -7.65 -1.12
C VAL A 25 -10.25 -9.08 -1.60
N ASP A 26 -9.18 -9.69 -2.07
CA ASP A 26 -9.15 -11.14 -2.24
C ASP A 26 -8.95 -11.80 -0.87
N ARG A 27 -10.02 -12.37 -0.33
CA ARG A 27 -10.00 -13.08 0.96
C ARG A 27 -9.15 -14.35 0.91
N ASN A 28 -8.83 -14.83 -0.29
CA ASN A 28 -8.01 -16.01 -0.53
C ASN A 28 -6.57 -15.64 -0.90
N ALA A 29 -6.25 -14.35 -1.01
CA ALA A 29 -4.89 -13.91 -1.27
C ALA A 29 -3.95 -14.47 -0.21
N SER A 30 -2.85 -15.06 -0.63
CA SER A 30 -1.79 -15.52 0.27
C SER A 30 -1.26 -14.31 1.04
N LYS A 31 -1.01 -14.50 2.36
CA LYS A 31 -0.38 -13.46 3.16
C LYS A 31 0.96 -13.08 2.55
N LEU A 32 1.26 -11.81 2.54
CA LEU A 32 2.58 -11.34 2.15
C LEU A 32 3.63 -11.86 3.15
N SER A 33 4.83 -12.14 2.69
CA SER A 33 5.97 -12.28 3.60
C SER A 33 6.17 -10.98 4.39
N VAL A 34 6.74 -11.06 5.59
CA VAL A 34 6.93 -9.86 6.43
C VAL A 34 7.74 -8.80 5.70
N LEU A 35 8.81 -9.19 5.00
CA LEU A 35 9.63 -8.27 4.21
C LEU A 35 8.80 -7.59 3.11
N LYS A 36 8.07 -8.37 2.30
CA LYS A 36 7.21 -7.82 1.24
C LYS A 36 6.15 -6.88 1.81
N ALA A 37 5.59 -7.18 2.98
CA ALA A 37 4.60 -6.31 3.62
C ALA A 37 5.21 -4.97 4.09
N VAL A 38 6.49 -4.93 4.51
CA VAL A 38 7.19 -3.68 4.82
C VAL A 38 7.39 -2.84 3.57
N VAL A 39 7.93 -3.44 2.50
CA VAL A 39 8.15 -2.72 1.23
C VAL A 39 6.83 -2.22 0.66
N TYR A 40 5.80 -3.08 0.64
CA TYR A 40 4.44 -2.70 0.24
C TYR A 40 3.92 -1.52 1.06
N GLY A 41 4.06 -1.56 2.39
CA GLY A 41 3.62 -0.46 3.27
C GLY A 41 4.33 0.85 2.96
N ILE A 42 5.64 0.82 2.67
CA ILE A 42 6.39 2.02 2.26
C ILE A 42 5.88 2.54 0.91
N CYS A 43 5.59 1.66 -0.04
CA CYS A 43 5.06 2.04 -1.34
C CYS A 43 3.61 2.56 -1.27
N HIS A 44 2.78 2.01 -0.38
CA HIS A 44 1.35 2.30 -0.32
C HIS A 44 0.98 3.52 0.55
N GLU A 45 1.84 3.93 1.47
CA GLU A 45 1.60 5.09 2.34
C GLU A 45 1.30 6.34 1.49
N ASP A 46 0.17 7.00 1.71
CA ASP A 46 -0.27 8.21 0.99
C ASP A 46 -0.42 8.04 -0.54
N THR A 47 -0.63 6.82 -1.03
CA THR A 47 -0.89 6.56 -2.45
C THR A 47 -1.93 5.45 -2.65
N THR A 48 -2.17 5.05 -3.90
CA THR A 48 -3.16 4.02 -4.18
C THR A 48 -2.56 2.61 -4.14
N ARG A 49 -3.37 1.63 -3.76
CA ARG A 49 -3.05 0.21 -3.83
C ARG A 49 -2.55 -0.21 -5.22
N GLU A 50 -3.12 0.39 -6.27
CA GLU A 50 -2.71 0.09 -7.64
C GLU A 50 -1.26 0.49 -7.89
N HIS A 51 -0.86 1.71 -7.52
CA HIS A 51 0.53 2.17 -7.64
C HIS A 51 1.49 1.32 -6.78
N ALA A 52 1.10 0.98 -5.54
CA ALA A 52 1.91 0.13 -4.68
C ALA A 52 2.12 -1.28 -5.26
N ASN A 53 1.08 -1.88 -5.84
CA ASN A 53 1.18 -3.18 -6.51
C ASN A 53 2.03 -3.10 -7.78
N GLN A 54 1.90 -2.03 -8.57
CA GLN A 54 2.75 -1.80 -9.75
C GLN A 54 4.22 -1.66 -9.36
N ALA A 55 4.52 -0.94 -8.28
CA ALA A 55 5.89 -0.84 -7.78
C ALA A 55 6.45 -2.21 -7.35
N LEU A 56 5.66 -3.01 -6.60
CA LEU A 56 6.09 -4.37 -6.25
C LEU A 56 6.32 -5.26 -7.47
N SER A 57 5.51 -5.12 -8.52
CA SER A 57 5.71 -5.85 -9.77
C SER A 57 7.03 -5.44 -10.42
N ARG A 58 7.29 -4.13 -10.55
CA ARG A 58 8.55 -3.62 -11.11
C ARG A 58 9.77 -4.09 -10.32
N PHE A 59 9.72 -4.10 -8.98
CA PHE A 59 10.80 -4.67 -8.16
C PHE A 59 11.09 -6.14 -8.50
N ASN A 60 10.05 -6.95 -8.75
CA ASN A 60 10.26 -8.34 -9.14
C ASN A 60 10.75 -8.51 -10.59
N ASP A 61 10.44 -7.55 -11.48
CA ASP A 61 10.77 -7.62 -12.91
C ASP A 61 12.16 -7.03 -13.20
N GLU A 62 12.57 -6.00 -12.45
CA GLU A 62 13.79 -5.23 -12.68
C GLU A 62 14.97 -5.70 -11.84
N PHE A 63 14.73 -6.29 -10.66
CA PHE A 63 15.77 -6.79 -9.77
C PHE A 63 15.71 -8.31 -9.62
N PHE A 64 16.88 -8.91 -9.54
CA PHE A 64 17.00 -10.35 -9.34
C PHE A 64 16.53 -10.79 -7.96
N ASP A 65 16.95 -10.07 -6.92
CA ASP A 65 16.59 -10.35 -5.52
C ASP A 65 16.67 -9.10 -4.63
N TRP A 66 16.34 -9.26 -3.36
CA TRP A 66 16.41 -8.19 -2.34
C TRP A 66 17.82 -7.70 -2.07
N ASN A 67 18.84 -8.52 -2.34
CA ASN A 67 20.23 -8.11 -2.16
C ASN A 67 20.65 -7.14 -3.27
N GLU A 68 20.19 -7.34 -4.48
CA GLU A 68 20.43 -6.41 -5.57
C GLU A 68 19.82 -5.05 -5.23
N ILE A 69 18.56 -4.99 -4.79
CA ILE A 69 17.92 -3.74 -4.36
C ILE A 69 18.71 -3.07 -3.21
N ARG A 70 19.21 -3.84 -2.27
CA ARG A 70 20.02 -3.33 -1.14
C ARG A 70 21.30 -2.61 -1.58
N VAL A 71 21.98 -3.12 -2.62
CA VAL A 71 23.26 -2.58 -3.10
C VAL A 71 23.10 -1.54 -4.22
N SER A 72 21.95 -1.49 -4.89
CA SER A 72 21.64 -0.53 -5.93
C SER A 72 21.68 0.92 -5.42
N SER A 73 21.85 1.85 -6.34
CA SER A 73 21.73 3.29 -6.07
C SER A 73 20.31 3.66 -5.66
N VAL A 74 20.13 4.84 -5.10
CA VAL A 74 18.79 5.37 -4.80
C VAL A 74 18.04 5.62 -6.09
N ASP A 75 18.72 6.14 -7.11
CA ASP A 75 18.13 6.50 -8.41
C ASP A 75 17.55 5.27 -9.12
N GLU A 76 18.27 4.12 -9.12
CA GLU A 76 17.77 2.86 -9.69
C GLU A 76 16.51 2.35 -8.98
N ILE A 77 16.45 2.48 -7.65
CA ILE A 77 15.28 2.10 -6.87
C ILE A 77 14.13 3.10 -7.12
N GLU A 78 14.43 4.39 -7.26
CA GLU A 78 13.46 5.45 -7.53
C GLU A 78 12.74 5.23 -8.87
N GLU A 79 13.45 4.79 -9.91
CA GLU A 79 12.86 4.50 -11.23
C GLU A 79 11.70 3.48 -11.10
N THR A 80 11.83 2.48 -10.22
CA THR A 80 10.75 1.49 -9.99
C THR A 80 9.54 2.06 -9.27
N LEU A 81 9.71 3.20 -8.58
CA LEU A 81 8.66 3.89 -7.83
C LEU A 81 7.95 4.98 -8.65
N ALA A 82 8.17 5.02 -9.97
CA ALA A 82 7.53 5.99 -10.84
C ALA A 82 6.00 6.00 -10.67
N GLY A 83 5.43 7.20 -10.47
CA GLY A 83 4.00 7.42 -10.22
C GLY A 83 3.60 7.38 -8.74
N ILE A 84 4.53 7.13 -7.83
CA ILE A 84 4.32 7.22 -6.39
C ILE A 84 4.85 8.57 -5.87
N PRO A 85 4.16 9.27 -4.96
CA PRO A 85 4.65 10.49 -4.36
C PRO A 85 5.97 10.27 -3.59
N GLU A 86 6.86 11.26 -3.61
CA GLU A 86 8.16 11.23 -2.90
C GLU A 86 9.00 9.98 -3.19
N PRO A 87 9.26 9.63 -4.47
CA PRO A 87 9.85 8.35 -4.82
C PRO A 87 11.28 8.21 -4.26
N GLU A 88 12.09 9.27 -4.26
CA GLU A 88 13.43 9.28 -3.67
C GLU A 88 13.41 8.93 -2.18
N THR A 89 12.55 9.59 -1.41
CA THR A 89 12.39 9.33 0.04
C THR A 89 12.02 7.87 0.30
N ARG A 90 11.13 7.30 -0.51
CA ARG A 90 10.72 5.89 -0.40
C ARG A 90 11.84 4.93 -0.80
N ALA A 91 12.57 5.24 -1.88
CA ALA A 91 13.75 4.48 -2.29
C ALA A 91 14.80 4.43 -1.18
N GLN A 92 15.09 5.57 -0.55
CA GLN A 92 16.00 5.64 0.60
C GLN A 92 15.50 4.81 1.80
N ARG A 93 14.20 4.86 2.12
CA ARG A 93 13.59 4.06 3.21
C ARG A 93 13.68 2.57 2.93
N ILE A 94 13.36 2.12 1.71
CA ILE A 94 13.44 0.71 1.30
C ILE A 94 14.90 0.23 1.39
N ARG A 95 15.83 0.96 0.79
CA ARG A 95 17.26 0.62 0.81
C ARG A 95 17.82 0.56 2.24
N ARG A 96 17.47 1.53 3.09
CA ARG A 96 17.88 1.57 4.50
C ARG A 96 17.34 0.36 5.25
N PHE A 97 16.07 0.03 5.08
CA PHE A 97 15.46 -1.15 5.69
C PHE A 97 16.18 -2.44 5.28
N LEU A 98 16.44 -2.64 3.99
CA LEU A 98 17.13 -3.83 3.49
C LEU A 98 18.56 -3.93 4.02
N ARG A 99 19.27 -2.80 4.14
CA ARG A 99 20.61 -2.74 4.77
C ARG A 99 20.57 -3.11 6.26
N GLN A 100 19.63 -2.55 7.00
CA GLN A 100 19.45 -2.87 8.42
C GLN A 100 19.12 -4.36 8.62
N LEU A 101 18.23 -4.89 7.78
CA LEU A 101 17.87 -6.30 7.82
C LEU A 101 19.05 -7.20 7.56
N PHE A 102 19.79 -6.97 6.47
CA PHE A 102 20.96 -7.76 6.13
C PHE A 102 22.06 -7.69 7.21
N ASN A 103 22.35 -6.51 7.72
CA ASN A 103 23.39 -6.34 8.76
C ASN A 103 23.07 -7.08 10.06
N ARG A 104 21.78 -7.36 10.33
CA ARG A 104 21.35 -8.05 11.56
C ARG A 104 21.14 -9.55 11.38
N THR A 105 20.76 -9.99 10.19
CA THR A 105 20.32 -11.36 9.96
C THR A 105 21.16 -12.11 8.92
N TYR A 106 22.02 -11.38 8.20
CA TYR A 106 22.76 -11.88 7.02
C TYR A 106 21.85 -12.54 5.98
N GLY A 107 20.58 -12.08 5.89
CA GLY A 107 19.59 -12.62 4.98
C GLY A 107 18.41 -11.64 4.78
N PHE A 108 17.42 -12.08 3.99
CA PHE A 108 16.26 -11.27 3.62
C PHE A 108 14.94 -11.95 4.01
N THR A 109 14.89 -12.60 5.16
CA THR A 109 13.67 -13.22 5.67
C THR A 109 13.38 -12.77 7.10
N LEU A 110 12.10 -12.47 7.34
CA LEU A 110 11.55 -12.17 8.65
C LEU A 110 10.34 -13.08 8.97
N ASP A 111 10.14 -14.13 8.16
CA ASP A 111 8.93 -14.95 8.23
C ASP A 111 8.79 -15.73 9.54
N ALA A 112 9.89 -15.97 10.24
CA ALA A 112 9.87 -16.51 11.59
C ALA A 112 9.09 -15.63 12.58
N LEU A 113 8.97 -14.31 12.32
CA LEU A 113 8.22 -13.39 13.15
C LEU A 113 6.70 -13.60 13.03
N ALA A 114 6.22 -14.08 11.88
CA ALA A 114 4.80 -14.40 11.70
C ALA A 114 4.32 -15.56 12.59
N LYS A 115 5.25 -16.37 13.11
CA LYS A 115 4.97 -17.49 14.03
C LYS A 115 5.06 -17.08 15.50
N LYS A 116 5.55 -15.87 15.80
CA LYS A 116 5.69 -15.36 17.17
C LYS A 116 4.40 -14.66 17.65
N PRO A 117 4.19 -14.55 18.96
CA PRO A 117 3.18 -13.65 19.51
C PRO A 117 3.38 -12.24 18.96
N LEU A 118 2.28 -11.56 18.58
CA LEU A 118 2.32 -10.24 17.93
C LEU A 118 3.18 -9.22 18.71
N LYS A 119 3.08 -9.21 20.03
CA LYS A 119 3.85 -8.30 20.90
C LYS A 119 5.36 -8.50 20.76
N GLU A 120 5.80 -9.74 20.67
CA GLU A 120 7.23 -10.09 20.50
C GLU A 120 7.71 -9.74 19.10
N ALA A 121 6.92 -10.09 18.07
CA ALA A 121 7.23 -9.73 16.70
C ALA A 121 7.39 -8.21 16.53
N LEU A 122 6.46 -7.42 17.08
CA LEU A 122 6.52 -5.96 17.04
C LEU A 122 7.71 -5.39 17.83
N LYS A 123 8.11 -6.00 18.95
CA LYS A 123 9.31 -5.56 19.68
C LYS A 123 10.57 -5.67 18.81
N ILE A 124 10.67 -6.71 18.00
CA ILE A 124 11.80 -6.88 17.06
C ILE A 124 11.66 -5.91 15.88
N LEU A 125 10.47 -5.84 15.26
CA LEU A 125 10.24 -5.02 14.08
C LEU A 125 10.47 -3.52 14.34
N ARG A 126 10.07 -3.01 15.50
CA ARG A 126 10.29 -1.61 15.91
C ARG A 126 11.77 -1.22 16.05
N THR A 127 12.70 -2.14 15.96
CA THR A 127 14.12 -1.82 15.91
C THR A 127 14.59 -1.39 14.52
N TYR A 128 13.77 -1.50 13.49
CA TYR A 128 14.05 -1.05 12.13
C TYR A 128 13.37 0.30 11.89
N ASP A 129 14.07 1.24 11.24
CA ASP A 129 13.59 2.60 10.97
C ASP A 129 12.28 2.64 10.16
N ALA A 130 12.05 1.63 9.31
CA ALA A 130 10.81 1.51 8.55
C ALA A 130 9.54 1.50 9.45
N PHE A 131 9.68 1.07 10.71
CA PHE A 131 8.59 0.97 11.68
C PHE A 131 8.40 2.23 12.53
N GLU A 132 9.12 3.31 12.25
CA GLU A 132 8.78 4.65 12.73
C GLU A 132 7.44 5.12 12.12
N SER A 133 7.12 4.67 10.90
CA SER A 133 5.81 4.88 10.30
C SER A 133 4.76 3.99 10.96
N ASP A 134 3.72 4.63 11.52
CA ASP A 134 2.55 3.92 12.05
C ASP A 134 1.79 3.19 10.94
N TYR A 135 1.74 3.77 9.73
CA TYR A 135 1.11 3.17 8.56
C TYR A 135 1.80 1.86 8.15
N VAL A 136 3.13 1.86 8.02
CA VAL A 136 3.91 0.65 7.71
C VAL A 136 3.72 -0.41 8.79
N THR A 137 3.76 0.00 10.06
CA THR A 137 3.52 -0.90 11.20
C THR A 137 2.15 -1.58 11.10
N ALA A 138 1.09 -0.81 10.89
CA ALA A 138 -0.27 -1.33 10.77
C ALA A 138 -0.45 -2.24 9.54
N THR A 139 0.15 -1.85 8.41
CA THR A 139 0.15 -2.65 7.17
C THR A 139 0.80 -4.02 7.37
N VAL A 140 1.94 -4.08 8.05
CA VAL A 140 2.63 -5.35 8.34
C VAL A 140 1.81 -6.22 9.31
N ILE A 141 1.20 -5.63 10.34
CA ILE A 141 0.30 -6.35 11.26
C ILE A 141 -0.85 -7.00 10.49
N GLN A 142 -1.50 -6.24 9.61
CA GLN A 142 -2.67 -6.71 8.86
C GLN A 142 -2.29 -7.76 7.81
N ASN A 143 -1.28 -7.49 6.98
CA ASN A 143 -1.00 -8.28 5.77
C ASN A 143 -0.06 -9.46 6.00
N ALA A 144 0.81 -9.42 7.03
CA ALA A 144 1.80 -10.46 7.27
C ALA A 144 1.62 -11.17 8.61
N LEU A 145 1.37 -10.44 9.70
CA LEU A 145 1.31 -11.02 11.04
C LEU A 145 -0.10 -11.52 11.42
N GLY A 146 -1.11 -11.26 10.58
CA GLY A 146 -2.49 -11.69 10.82
C GLY A 146 -3.15 -11.05 12.05
N GLY A 147 -2.62 -9.92 12.52
CA GLY A 147 -3.22 -9.09 13.55
C GLY A 147 -4.41 -8.29 13.04
N HIS A 148 -5.09 -7.61 13.95
CA HIS A 148 -6.09 -6.61 13.61
C HIS A 148 -5.45 -5.24 13.70
N ALA A 149 -5.20 -4.62 12.55
CA ALA A 149 -4.72 -3.25 12.45
C ALA A 149 -5.37 -2.59 11.23
N ILE A 150 -5.59 -1.29 11.33
CA ILE A 150 -6.18 -0.48 10.25
C ILE A 150 -5.17 0.63 9.93
N PRO A 151 -4.36 0.49 8.87
CA PRO A 151 -3.47 1.55 8.42
C PRO A 151 -4.27 2.81 8.10
N VAL A 152 -3.82 3.96 8.57
CA VAL A 152 -4.46 5.25 8.30
C VAL A 152 -3.44 6.17 7.67
N ASP A 153 -3.64 6.49 6.41
CA ASP A 153 -2.86 7.44 5.64
C ASP A 153 -3.47 8.85 5.66
N LYS A 154 -2.81 9.82 5.06
CA LYS A 154 -3.31 11.21 5.00
C LYS A 154 -4.66 11.33 4.26
N PRO A 155 -4.87 10.70 3.07
CA PRO A 155 -6.17 10.69 2.43
C PRO A 155 -7.29 10.11 3.30
N GLY A 156 -7.05 8.96 3.92
CA GLY A 156 -8.00 8.31 4.84
C GLY A 156 -8.30 9.17 6.07
N GLN A 157 -7.27 9.74 6.70
CA GLN A 157 -7.42 10.67 7.82
C GLN A 157 -8.29 11.85 7.44
N ARG A 158 -8.01 12.49 6.29
CA ARG A 158 -8.81 13.60 5.75
C ARG A 158 -10.28 13.23 5.58
N ALA A 159 -10.55 12.07 4.98
CA ALA A 159 -11.92 11.61 4.78
C ALA A 159 -12.66 11.38 6.10
N LEU A 160 -12.01 10.75 7.07
CA LEU A 160 -12.57 10.52 8.41
C LEU A 160 -12.83 11.82 9.17
N GLN A 161 -11.91 12.78 9.10
CA GLN A 161 -12.10 14.13 9.67
C GLN A 161 -13.29 14.84 9.06
N ARG A 162 -13.45 14.79 7.74
CA ARG A 162 -14.62 15.36 7.03
C ARG A 162 -15.94 14.69 7.45
N LEU A 163 -15.90 13.44 7.82
CA LEU A 163 -17.04 12.70 8.37
C LEU A 163 -17.38 13.12 9.81
N GLY A 164 -16.52 13.88 10.49
CA GLY A 164 -16.69 14.27 11.88
C GLY A 164 -16.01 13.29 12.87
N ILE A 165 -15.15 12.41 12.38
CA ILE A 165 -14.34 11.52 13.20
C ILE A 165 -12.97 12.18 13.38
N THR A 166 -12.81 12.88 14.49
CA THR A 166 -11.60 13.61 14.84
C THR A 166 -10.94 12.98 16.06
N GLU A 167 -9.69 12.63 15.93
CA GLU A 167 -8.81 12.23 17.02
C GLU A 167 -7.52 13.06 16.95
N PRO A 168 -6.88 13.37 18.07
CA PRO A 168 -5.73 14.30 18.09
C PRO A 168 -4.54 13.75 17.31
N GLU A 169 -4.35 12.44 17.31
CA GLU A 169 -3.20 11.79 16.71
C GLU A 169 -3.61 10.54 15.92
N VAL A 170 -2.81 10.18 14.88
CA VAL A 170 -3.04 9.01 14.03
C VAL A 170 -3.11 7.69 14.82
N PRO A 171 -2.23 7.43 15.80
CA PRO A 171 -2.35 6.22 16.63
C PRO A 171 -3.66 6.13 17.41
N ALA A 172 -4.18 7.24 17.90
CA ALA A 172 -5.48 7.29 18.60
C ALA A 172 -6.64 7.03 17.64
N LEU A 173 -6.58 7.61 16.43
CA LEU A 173 -7.55 7.38 15.37
C LEU A 173 -7.56 5.90 14.96
N ARG A 174 -6.40 5.31 14.74
CA ARG A 174 -6.25 3.89 14.42
C ARG A 174 -6.85 3.01 15.53
N ALA A 175 -6.47 3.25 16.78
CA ALA A 175 -7.00 2.47 17.91
C ALA A 175 -8.53 2.58 18.04
N MET A 176 -9.12 3.72 17.72
CA MET A 176 -10.57 3.92 17.67
C MET A 176 -11.19 3.11 16.54
N LEU A 177 -10.61 3.15 15.33
CA LEU A 177 -11.08 2.37 14.17
C LEU A 177 -11.00 0.87 14.44
N GLU A 178 -9.89 0.38 14.99
CA GLU A 178 -9.69 -1.03 15.33
C GLU A 178 -10.71 -1.56 16.36
N ARG A 179 -11.19 -0.70 17.26
CA ARG A 179 -12.28 -1.05 18.19
C ARG A 179 -13.66 -1.05 17.55
N ALA A 180 -13.88 -0.15 16.58
CA ALA A 180 -15.19 0.06 15.98
C ALA A 180 -15.44 -0.82 14.74
N VAL A 181 -14.40 -1.16 13.99
CA VAL A 181 -14.45 -1.98 12.77
C VAL A 181 -14.01 -3.40 13.09
N PRO A 182 -14.86 -4.43 12.91
CA PRO A 182 -14.48 -5.82 13.15
C PRO A 182 -13.30 -6.28 12.32
N LYS A 183 -12.44 -7.16 12.86
CA LYS A 183 -11.24 -7.68 12.21
C LYS A 183 -11.49 -8.21 10.78
N ASN A 184 -12.57 -8.95 10.59
CA ASN A 184 -12.94 -9.53 9.30
C ASN A 184 -13.41 -8.51 8.24
N ARG A 185 -13.57 -7.24 8.64
CA ARG A 185 -13.95 -6.13 7.77
C ARG A 185 -12.84 -5.08 7.62
N GLY A 186 -11.75 -5.19 8.37
CA GLY A 186 -10.69 -4.18 8.40
C GLY A 186 -10.12 -3.88 7.02
N ALA A 187 -9.72 -4.91 6.26
CA ALA A 187 -9.18 -4.75 4.92
C ALA A 187 -10.25 -4.21 3.93
N GLU A 188 -11.48 -4.73 3.99
CA GLU A 188 -12.59 -4.23 3.17
C GLU A 188 -12.91 -2.76 3.48
N PHE A 189 -12.86 -2.36 4.75
CA PHE A 189 -13.08 -0.97 5.14
C PHE A 189 -12.01 -0.03 4.56
N LEU A 190 -10.74 -0.45 4.57
CA LEU A 190 -9.65 0.31 3.96
C LEU A 190 -9.84 0.49 2.47
N ASP A 191 -10.16 -0.57 1.74
CA ASP A 191 -10.46 -0.52 0.32
C ASP A 191 -11.55 0.51 0.00
N LEU A 192 -12.62 0.49 0.78
CA LEU A 192 -13.75 1.41 0.59
C LEU A 192 -13.38 2.86 0.89
N ILE A 193 -12.54 3.12 1.89
CA ILE A 193 -12.05 4.47 2.19
C ILE A 193 -11.09 4.95 1.10
N GLU A 194 -10.20 4.10 0.61
CA GLU A 194 -9.30 4.42 -0.50
C GLU A 194 -10.10 4.75 -1.77
N ASP A 195 -11.09 3.93 -2.14
CA ASP A 195 -11.96 4.21 -3.29
C ASP A 195 -12.71 5.55 -3.11
N LEU A 196 -13.19 5.84 -1.91
CA LEU A 196 -13.84 7.12 -1.60
C LEU A 196 -12.91 8.32 -1.77
N THR A 197 -11.66 8.20 -1.31
CA THR A 197 -10.68 9.31 -1.38
C THR A 197 -10.16 9.55 -2.78
N ASN A 198 -10.17 8.53 -3.63
CA ASN A 198 -9.75 8.63 -5.02
C ASN A 198 -10.87 9.07 -5.97
N ASP A 199 -12.16 8.79 -5.64
CA ASP A 199 -13.29 9.13 -6.51
C ASP A 199 -13.93 10.47 -6.13
N THR A 200 -14.39 10.63 -4.91
CA THR A 200 -15.25 11.80 -4.53
C THR A 200 -14.68 12.65 -3.41
N CYS A 201 -14.04 12.04 -2.40
CA CYS A 201 -13.49 12.76 -1.25
C CYS A 201 -12.03 13.18 -1.47
N ILE A 202 -11.74 13.67 -2.66
CA ILE A 202 -10.40 14.07 -3.10
C ILE A 202 -9.81 15.20 -2.24
N GLU A 203 -8.51 15.43 -2.39
CA GLU A 203 -7.84 16.58 -1.81
C GLU A 203 -8.38 17.89 -2.44
N GLY A 204 -8.31 18.99 -1.68
CA GLY A 204 -8.89 20.26 -2.12
C GLY A 204 -10.43 20.23 -2.13
N GLU A 205 -11.02 20.32 -3.30
CA GLU A 205 -12.49 20.47 -3.49
C GLU A 205 -13.16 19.11 -3.74
N PRO A 206 -13.80 18.47 -2.74
CA PRO A 206 -14.44 17.18 -2.90
C PRO A 206 -15.78 17.28 -3.64
N ASP A 207 -16.10 16.25 -4.45
CA ASP A 207 -17.41 16.15 -5.11
C ASP A 207 -18.47 15.56 -4.16
N CYS A 208 -18.91 16.39 -3.21
CA CYS A 208 -19.92 15.99 -2.24
C CYS A 208 -21.30 15.73 -2.87
N SER A 209 -21.54 16.22 -4.08
CA SER A 209 -22.82 16.04 -4.79
C SER A 209 -23.03 14.58 -5.20
N ARG A 210 -21.95 13.90 -5.62
CA ARG A 210 -21.93 12.51 -6.03
C ARG A 210 -21.61 11.52 -4.89
N CYS A 211 -21.24 12.02 -3.71
CA CYS A 211 -20.81 11.19 -2.60
C CYS A 211 -21.98 10.50 -1.89
N GLU A 212 -21.92 9.19 -1.72
CA GLU A 212 -22.92 8.40 -1.00
C GLU A 212 -23.07 8.80 0.47
N LEU A 213 -22.00 9.36 1.07
CA LEU A 213 -21.97 9.77 2.47
C LEU A 213 -22.52 11.17 2.71
N ARG A 214 -22.93 11.90 1.68
CA ARG A 214 -23.37 13.32 1.77
C ARG A 214 -24.46 13.60 2.81
N LYS A 215 -25.29 12.60 3.14
CA LYS A 215 -26.38 12.73 4.10
C LYS A 215 -25.93 12.59 5.56
N ILE A 216 -24.79 11.95 5.79
CA ILE A 216 -24.24 11.66 7.13
C ILE A 216 -22.90 12.35 7.37
N CYS A 217 -22.28 12.94 6.34
CA CYS A 217 -20.98 13.59 6.41
C CYS A 217 -21.11 15.02 6.97
N THR A 218 -20.46 15.29 8.09
CA THR A 218 -20.48 16.61 8.75
C THR A 218 -20.03 17.72 7.80
N PHE A 219 -18.93 17.52 7.05
CA PHE A 219 -18.43 18.48 6.08
C PHE A 219 -19.44 18.79 4.96
N ALA A 220 -20.12 17.77 4.41
CA ALA A 220 -21.11 17.98 3.36
C ALA A 220 -22.38 18.67 3.87
N LEU A 221 -22.73 18.46 5.13
CA LEU A 221 -23.90 19.10 5.76
C LEU A 221 -23.63 20.59 6.06
N THR A 222 -22.43 20.96 6.55
CA THR A 222 -22.06 22.36 6.78
C THR A 222 -22.01 23.16 5.48
N ARG A 223 -21.44 22.62 4.40
CA ARG A 223 -21.42 23.30 3.08
C ARG A 223 -22.81 23.57 2.49
N LYS A 224 -23.80 22.74 2.80
CA LYS A 224 -25.19 23.00 2.37
C LYS A 224 -25.83 24.20 3.08
N THR A 225 -25.41 24.48 4.31
CA THR A 225 -25.89 25.64 5.07
C THR A 225 -25.30 26.92 4.52
N ASP A 226 -24.02 26.92 4.12
CA ASP A 226 -23.32 28.09 3.57
C ASP A 226 -23.79 28.44 2.13
N GLY A 227 -24.14 27.45 1.33
CA GLY A 227 -24.62 27.62 -0.05
C GLY A 227 -26.02 28.16 -0.18
N ARG A 228 -26.80 28.30 0.89
CA ARG A 228 -28.12 28.96 0.86
C ARG A 228 -28.05 30.48 0.88
N SER A 229 -26.87 31.07 1.17
CA SER A 229 -26.69 32.53 1.21
C SER A 229 -26.14 33.15 -0.08
N SER A 230 -25.73 32.38 -1.08
CA SER A 230 -25.24 32.91 -2.37
C SER A 230 -25.98 32.31 -3.57
N GLY A 231 -27.25 32.61 -3.63
CA GLY A 231 -28.07 32.35 -4.83
C GLY A 231 -28.23 33.62 -5.65
N ARG A 232 -27.66 33.66 -6.85
CA ARG A 232 -27.81 34.55 -7.99
C ARG A 232 -26.57 35.36 -8.32
N SER A 233 -25.81 34.88 -9.26
CA SER A 233 -25.13 35.76 -10.22
C SER A 233 -24.82 34.98 -11.51
N ALA A 234 -25.53 35.42 -12.57
CA ALA A 234 -25.13 35.63 -13.97
C ALA A 234 -24.45 34.48 -14.76
N SER A 235 -25.26 33.92 -15.61
CA SER A 235 -24.94 33.40 -16.93
C SER A 235 -23.99 34.35 -17.69
N SER A 236 -22.80 33.93 -18.01
CA SER A 236 -22.04 34.51 -19.12
C SER A 236 -21.74 33.40 -20.14
N ARG A 237 -22.44 33.48 -21.25
CA ARG A 237 -22.16 32.73 -22.49
C ARG A 237 -20.75 33.06 -22.94
N VAL A 238 -19.82 32.08 -22.92
CA VAL A 238 -18.57 32.19 -23.65
C VAL A 238 -18.74 31.50 -25.00
N VAL A 239 -18.61 32.34 -26.04
CA VAL A 239 -18.62 31.98 -27.45
C VAL A 239 -17.42 31.09 -27.74
N LYS A 240 -17.68 29.96 -28.40
CA LYS A 240 -16.62 29.07 -28.94
C LYS A 240 -15.96 29.75 -30.13
N GLU A 241 -14.72 30.03 -30.05
CA GLU A 241 -13.87 30.32 -31.20
C GLU A 241 -12.78 29.22 -31.31
N ALA A 242 -12.77 28.54 -32.46
CA ALA A 242 -11.83 27.45 -32.75
C ALA A 242 -10.54 28.03 -33.36
N PRO A 243 -9.35 27.60 -32.94
CA PRO A 243 -8.13 27.96 -33.64
C PRO A 243 -7.84 26.99 -34.79
N LYS A 244 -7.53 27.58 -35.94
CA LYS A 244 -7.12 26.94 -37.19
C LYS A 244 -5.79 26.17 -37.06
N ALA A 245 -5.74 25.03 -37.71
CA ALA A 245 -4.57 24.15 -37.85
C ALA A 245 -3.36 24.87 -38.46
N ALA A 246 -2.21 24.77 -37.79
CA ALA A 246 -0.91 25.05 -38.36
C ALA A 246 -0.17 23.73 -38.58
N LYS A 247 0.22 23.50 -39.86
CA LYS A 247 1.03 22.34 -40.28
C LYS A 247 2.45 22.50 -39.77
N GLY A 248 2.90 21.63 -38.90
CA GLY A 248 4.30 21.51 -38.46
C GLY A 248 4.89 20.17 -38.92
N LYS A 249 6.11 20.26 -39.46
CA LYS A 249 6.93 19.21 -40.10
C LYS A 249 7.28 18.04 -39.18
N PRO A 250 7.64 16.86 -39.71
CA PRO A 250 7.93 15.67 -38.92
C PRO A 250 9.24 15.78 -38.16
N VAL A 251 9.22 15.43 -36.87
CA VAL A 251 10.41 15.30 -36.04
C VAL A 251 10.91 13.86 -36.14
N GLU A 252 12.17 13.76 -36.48
CA GLU A 252 13.01 12.59 -36.68
C GLU A 252 13.06 11.74 -35.37
N LYS A 253 12.80 10.44 -35.51
CA LYS A 253 12.86 9.47 -34.39
C LYS A 253 14.31 9.19 -34.02
N ALA A 254 14.70 9.47 -32.78
CA ALA A 254 15.93 8.97 -32.19
C ALA A 254 15.87 7.44 -32.00
N PRO A 255 17.01 6.71 -32.18
CA PRO A 255 17.01 5.26 -32.15
C PRO A 255 16.88 4.71 -30.72
N ALA A 256 16.02 3.69 -30.57
CA ALA A 256 15.83 2.91 -29.35
C ALA A 256 17.14 2.21 -28.93
N LYS A 257 17.47 2.29 -27.64
CA LYS A 257 18.55 1.51 -27.02
C LYS A 257 18.21 0.01 -27.06
N PRO A 258 19.19 -0.87 -27.34
CA PRO A 258 18.94 -2.30 -27.40
C PRO A 258 18.65 -2.89 -26.02
N ALA A 259 17.61 -3.73 -25.95
CA ALA A 259 17.25 -4.50 -24.78
C ALA A 259 18.42 -5.41 -24.32
N LYS A 260 18.80 -5.34 -23.05
CA LYS A 260 19.75 -6.25 -22.43
C LYS A 260 19.18 -7.67 -22.46
N LYS A 261 19.82 -8.58 -23.19
CA LYS A 261 19.49 -10.01 -23.23
C LYS A 261 19.80 -10.61 -21.86
N LYS A 262 18.81 -11.27 -21.27
CA LYS A 262 18.95 -12.12 -20.07
C LYS A 262 19.98 -13.23 -20.34
N PRO A 263 20.97 -13.47 -19.47
CA PRO A 263 21.86 -14.63 -19.61
C PRO A 263 21.07 -15.93 -19.44
N PRO A 264 21.46 -17.01 -20.14
CA PRO A 264 20.80 -18.30 -20.04
C PRO A 264 21.03 -18.91 -18.64
N ALA A 265 19.99 -19.59 -18.12
CA ALA A 265 20.07 -20.34 -16.89
C ALA A 265 21.18 -21.39 -16.92
N PRO A 266 21.92 -21.64 -15.82
CA PRO A 266 22.92 -22.69 -15.76
C PRO A 266 22.22 -24.06 -15.84
N SER A 267 22.68 -24.90 -16.80
CA SER A 267 22.26 -26.28 -16.97
C SER A 267 22.52 -27.08 -15.71
N ALA A 268 21.50 -27.83 -15.27
CA ALA A 268 21.61 -28.79 -14.18
C ALA A 268 22.75 -29.78 -14.46
N LYS A 269 23.73 -29.84 -13.57
CA LYS A 269 24.74 -30.89 -13.53
C LYS A 269 24.11 -32.15 -12.95
N GLU A 270 24.20 -33.26 -13.67
CA GLU A 270 23.82 -34.59 -13.21
C GLU A 270 24.55 -34.97 -11.92
N PRO A 271 23.92 -35.72 -11.00
CA PRO A 271 24.60 -36.22 -9.80
C PRO A 271 25.56 -37.36 -10.17
N PRO A 272 26.70 -37.47 -9.47
CA PRO A 272 27.68 -38.54 -9.72
C PRO A 272 27.11 -39.90 -9.28
N HIS A 273 27.37 -40.90 -10.12
CA HIS A 273 27.05 -42.31 -9.90
C HIS A 273 27.61 -42.84 -8.57
N SER A 274 26.75 -43.50 -7.80
CA SER A 274 27.04 -44.21 -6.58
C SER A 274 27.99 -45.40 -6.84
N GLY A 275 29.20 -45.31 -6.33
CA GLY A 275 30.13 -46.42 -6.24
C GLY A 275 29.67 -47.44 -5.19
N LYS A 276 29.66 -48.70 -5.59
CA LYS A 276 29.36 -49.86 -4.76
C LYS A 276 30.40 -50.03 -3.64
N SER A 277 29.95 -50.08 -2.39
CA SER A 277 30.75 -50.59 -1.27
C SER A 277 30.70 -52.13 -1.18
N PRO A 278 31.80 -52.80 -0.78
CA PRO A 278 31.82 -54.25 -0.62
C PRO A 278 31.20 -54.68 0.72
N ARG A 279 30.48 -55.80 0.65
CA ARG A 279 29.93 -56.57 1.78
C ARG A 279 31.05 -57.07 2.69
N GLU A 280 31.01 -56.69 3.97
CA GLU A 280 31.73 -57.39 5.03
C GLU A 280 30.79 -58.33 5.81
N LYS A 281 31.23 -59.59 6.02
CA LYS A 281 30.48 -60.67 6.66
C LYS A 281 30.58 -60.55 8.19
N PRO A 282 29.61 -61.06 8.95
CA PRO A 282 29.66 -61.07 10.40
C PRO A 282 30.53 -62.25 10.89
N ARG A 283 31.42 -62.03 11.84
CA ARG A 283 32.01 -63.05 12.70
C ARG A 283 31.37 -63.00 14.07
N GLY A 284 30.96 -64.16 14.49
CA GLY A 284 30.29 -64.45 15.71
C GLY A 284 31.20 -64.62 16.95
N SER A 285 30.52 -64.65 18.02
CA SER A 285 30.71 -65.38 19.28
C SER A 285 32.01 -65.21 20.07
N LYS A 286 31.92 -64.55 21.18
CA LYS A 286 31.89 -65.20 22.50
C LYS A 286 31.44 -64.22 23.56
#